data_73c520760d9bb561c182587f40d2469f
#
_entry.id   73c520760d9bb561c182587f40d2469f
#
_cell.length_a   1.000
_cell.length_b   1.000
_cell.length_c   1.000
_cell.angle_alpha   90.00
_cell.angle_beta   90.00
_cell.angle_gamma   90.00
#
_symmetry.space_group_name_H-M   'P 1'
#
loop_
_entity.id
_entity.type
_entity.pdbx_description
1 polymer ?
#
loop_
_entity_poly.entity_id
_entity_poly.type
_entity_poly.pdbx_seq_one_letter_code
_entity_poly.pdbx_strand_id
1 'polypeptide(L)'
;MKKLARKSNHLGFGWMPDLPDNRDHLYAAPMAKLGPLPSRVDLRKHCPKVYNQGQIGSCTANAIAAAIEFDRKKQKLADFIPSRLFIYYNERSIEHSVPLDNGAQIRDGIKSVGKQGACPETEWPYDDTPADPNTNVWPSGAKPAQKPPKSCYADAKKFRAVNYQRVDRMLSQMKGCLADGYPFVFGFTVYDSFESAEVAKTGVLQMPAPREGVIGGHAVLAVGYDDKTQRFMVRNSWGASWGKRGYFTIPYSYLLTQNLSDDFWTIRLVH
;
A
#
# COMPACT_ATOMS: atom_id res chain seq x y z
N MET A 1 -1.57 -10.15 -35.81
CA MET A 1 -2.71 -10.28 -34.89
C MET A 1 -2.48 -9.33 -33.71
N LYS A 2 -3.21 -8.21 -33.65
CA LYS A 2 -3.17 -7.27 -32.51
C LYS A 2 -3.84 -7.95 -31.34
N LYS A 3 -3.10 -8.30 -30.27
CA LYS A 3 -3.70 -8.65 -28.97
C LYS A 3 -4.48 -7.43 -28.50
N LEU A 4 -5.79 -7.53 -28.46
CA LEU A 4 -6.64 -6.59 -27.75
C LEU A 4 -6.24 -6.71 -26.26
N ALA A 5 -5.60 -5.68 -25.73
CA ALA A 5 -5.42 -5.53 -24.29
C ALA A 5 -6.84 -5.52 -23.69
N ARG A 6 -7.18 -6.50 -22.86
CA ARG A 6 -8.36 -6.46 -22.01
C ARG A 6 -8.24 -5.22 -21.15
N LYS A 7 -9.21 -4.31 -21.25
CA LYS A 7 -9.31 -3.18 -20.31
C LYS A 7 -9.50 -3.78 -18.92
N SER A 8 -8.54 -3.52 -18.02
CA SER A 8 -8.72 -3.78 -16.60
C SER A 8 -9.97 -3.04 -16.09
N ASN A 9 -10.78 -3.69 -15.26
CA ASN A 9 -11.94 -3.07 -14.64
C ASN A 9 -11.56 -2.10 -13.50
N HIS A 10 -10.30 -2.15 -13.05
CA HIS A 10 -9.73 -1.26 -12.04
C HIS A 10 -8.51 -0.56 -12.63
N LEU A 11 -8.66 0.73 -12.96
CA LEU A 11 -7.59 1.57 -13.53
C LEU A 11 -6.50 1.94 -12.51
N GLY A 12 -6.65 1.50 -11.25
CA GLY A 12 -5.86 1.97 -10.11
C GLY A 12 -4.60 1.17 -9.77
N PHE A 13 -3.94 0.52 -10.73
CA PHE A 13 -2.62 -0.07 -10.50
C PHE A 13 -1.53 1.01 -10.61
N GLY A 14 -0.77 1.20 -9.54
CA GLY A 14 0.16 2.32 -9.50
C GLY A 14 1.43 2.06 -8.67
N TRP A 15 1.71 0.81 -8.28
CA TRP A 15 3.00 0.53 -7.65
C TRP A 15 4.09 0.37 -8.70
N MET A 16 5.17 1.15 -8.52
CA MET A 16 6.45 1.02 -9.23
C MET A 16 7.50 0.50 -8.25
N PRO A 17 8.31 -0.51 -8.61
CA PRO A 17 9.38 -1.02 -7.74
C PRO A 17 10.37 0.07 -7.34
N ASP A 18 10.76 0.08 -6.05
CA ASP A 18 11.78 0.96 -5.52
C ASP A 18 13.14 0.70 -6.19
N LEU A 19 13.88 1.76 -6.51
CA LEU A 19 15.29 1.61 -6.89
C LEU A 19 16.11 1.15 -5.66
N PRO A 20 17.12 0.27 -5.82
CA PRO A 20 17.97 -0.15 -4.70
C PRO A 20 18.61 1.06 -4.00
N ASP A 21 18.53 1.11 -2.66
CA ASP A 21 19.16 2.14 -1.84
C ASP A 21 19.71 1.53 -0.55
N ASN A 22 21.01 1.46 -0.40
CA ASN A 22 21.69 0.88 0.76
C ASN A 22 21.61 1.75 2.03
N ARG A 23 21.00 2.93 1.95
CA ARG A 23 20.72 3.82 3.09
C ARG A 23 19.40 3.51 3.77
N ASP A 24 18.60 2.58 3.22
CA ASP A 24 17.34 2.18 3.84
C ASP A 24 17.61 1.51 5.19
N HIS A 25 16.92 1.97 6.23
CA HIS A 25 17.00 1.36 7.55
C HIS A 25 16.28 0.02 7.53
N LEU A 26 17.03 -1.07 7.72
CA LEU A 26 16.46 -2.41 7.75
C LEU A 26 15.77 -2.69 9.08
N TYR A 27 14.60 -3.30 9.02
CA TYR A 27 13.93 -3.88 10.15
C TYR A 27 14.62 -5.19 10.53
N ALA A 28 15.05 -5.27 11.78
CA ALA A 28 15.49 -6.52 12.38
C ALA A 28 14.48 -6.92 13.46
N ALA A 29 13.76 -8.02 13.25
CA ALA A 29 12.88 -8.54 14.30
C ALA A 29 13.70 -8.80 15.56
N PRO A 30 13.27 -8.33 16.75
CA PRO A 30 13.99 -8.61 18.00
C PRO A 30 14.24 -10.11 18.18
N MET A 31 15.41 -10.52 18.66
CA MET A 31 15.77 -11.92 18.85
C MET A 31 14.69 -12.70 19.64
N ALA A 32 14.09 -12.06 20.66
CA ALA A 32 12.98 -12.61 21.41
C ALA A 32 11.70 -12.84 20.57
N LYS A 33 11.60 -12.19 19.41
CA LYS A 33 10.50 -12.32 18.43
C LYS A 33 10.86 -13.21 17.24
N LEU A 34 12.08 -13.73 17.18
CA LEU A 34 12.52 -14.75 16.22
C LEU A 34 12.44 -16.19 16.82
N GLY A 35 12.06 -16.29 18.10
CA GLY A 35 11.71 -17.57 18.75
C GLY A 35 10.42 -18.17 18.14
N PRO A 36 9.77 -19.13 18.81
CA PRO A 36 8.54 -19.71 18.29
C PRO A 36 7.46 -18.63 18.14
N LEU A 37 7.29 -18.15 16.88
CA LEU A 37 6.26 -17.19 16.54
C LEU A 37 4.87 -17.82 16.68
N PRO A 38 3.83 -17.05 17.05
CA PRO A 38 2.46 -17.54 16.99
C PRO A 38 2.16 -18.13 15.61
N SER A 39 1.41 -19.23 15.55
CA SER A 39 1.00 -19.85 14.29
C SER A 39 0.02 -18.98 13.49
N ARG A 40 -0.55 -17.95 14.13
CA ARG A 40 -1.48 -17.00 13.52
C ARG A 40 -1.39 -15.63 14.18
N VAL A 41 -1.42 -14.59 13.35
CA VAL A 41 -1.57 -13.19 13.77
C VAL A 41 -2.66 -12.55 12.93
N ASP A 42 -3.53 -11.76 13.55
CA ASP A 42 -4.62 -11.04 12.87
C ASP A 42 -4.78 -9.64 13.47
N LEU A 43 -4.28 -8.64 12.77
CA LEU A 43 -4.31 -7.24 13.20
C LEU A 43 -5.54 -6.47 12.69
N ARG A 44 -6.45 -7.10 11.94
CA ARG A 44 -7.59 -6.45 11.28
C ARG A 44 -8.49 -5.68 12.24
N LYS A 45 -8.62 -6.11 13.49
CA LYS A 45 -9.42 -5.42 14.51
C LYS A 45 -8.90 -4.01 14.86
N HIS A 46 -7.65 -3.74 14.55
CA HIS A 46 -7.00 -2.44 14.79
C HIS A 46 -6.88 -1.60 13.49
N CYS A 47 -7.23 -2.19 12.35
CA CYS A 47 -7.18 -1.47 11.08
C CYS A 47 -8.29 -0.41 10.99
N PRO A 48 -8.03 0.71 10.30
CA PRO A 48 -9.06 1.65 9.93
C PRO A 48 -10.09 1.05 8.96
N LYS A 49 -11.19 1.80 8.69
CA LYS A 49 -12.13 1.44 7.62
C LYS A 49 -11.37 1.29 6.30
N VAL A 50 -11.77 0.27 5.51
CA VAL A 50 -11.13 0.03 4.20
C VAL A 50 -11.40 1.21 3.28
N TYR A 51 -10.35 1.75 2.70
CA TYR A 51 -10.44 2.85 1.72
C TYR A 51 -10.89 2.33 0.36
N ASN A 52 -11.41 3.26 -0.44
CA ASN A 52 -11.58 3.06 -1.87
C ASN A 52 -10.72 4.08 -2.61
N GLN A 53 -9.75 3.61 -3.39
CA GLN A 53 -8.88 4.46 -4.19
C GLN A 53 -9.52 4.88 -5.52
N GLY A 54 -10.65 4.26 -5.90
CA GLY A 54 -11.31 4.55 -7.16
C GLY A 54 -10.44 4.22 -8.38
N GLN A 55 -10.39 5.15 -9.33
CA GLN A 55 -9.85 4.93 -10.67
C GLN A 55 -8.39 5.36 -10.84
N ILE A 56 -7.76 5.93 -9.82
CA ILE A 56 -6.39 6.49 -9.92
C ILE A 56 -5.32 5.58 -9.32
N GLY A 57 -4.09 5.67 -9.83
CA GLY A 57 -2.93 4.85 -9.46
C GLY A 57 -2.36 5.11 -8.06
N SER A 58 -3.17 5.52 -7.08
CA SER A 58 -2.76 5.96 -5.75
C SER A 58 -2.66 4.85 -4.70
N CYS A 59 -2.46 3.60 -5.11
CA CYS A 59 -2.43 2.45 -4.18
C CYS A 59 -1.34 2.59 -3.10
N THR A 60 -0.16 3.12 -3.42
CA THR A 60 0.93 3.40 -2.48
C THR A 60 0.47 4.33 -1.36
N ALA A 61 -0.10 5.47 -1.70
CA ALA A 61 -0.63 6.45 -0.76
C ALA A 61 -1.77 5.87 0.11
N ASN A 62 -2.65 5.03 -0.47
CA ASN A 62 -3.72 4.37 0.27
C ASN A 62 -3.16 3.36 1.30
N ALA A 63 -2.15 2.58 0.93
CA ALA A 63 -1.51 1.62 1.83
C ALA A 63 -0.74 2.32 2.96
N ILE A 64 0.01 3.38 2.63
CA ILE A 64 0.77 4.20 3.60
C ILE A 64 -0.17 4.93 4.57
N ALA A 65 -1.23 5.56 4.07
CA ALA A 65 -2.24 6.22 4.92
C ALA A 65 -2.86 5.24 5.91
N ALA A 66 -3.18 4.01 5.45
CA ALA A 66 -3.72 2.97 6.33
C ALA A 66 -2.73 2.51 7.40
N ALA A 67 -1.42 2.45 7.09
CA ALA A 67 -0.38 2.14 8.06
C ALA A 67 -0.25 3.25 9.12
N ILE A 68 -0.28 4.52 8.72
CA ILE A 68 -0.22 5.67 9.63
C ILE A 68 -1.44 5.67 10.57
N GLU A 69 -2.66 5.52 10.03
CA GLU A 69 -3.88 5.50 10.85
C GLU A 69 -3.90 4.30 11.79
N PHE A 70 -3.40 3.13 11.35
CA PHE A 70 -3.22 1.96 12.21
C PHE A 70 -2.30 2.27 13.40
N ASP A 71 -1.13 2.87 13.15
CA ASP A 71 -0.16 3.17 14.19
C ASP A 71 -0.68 4.23 15.17
N ARG A 72 -1.40 5.24 14.69
CA ARG A 72 -2.07 6.23 15.56
C ARG A 72 -3.04 5.55 16.52
N LYS A 73 -3.87 4.64 16.03
CA LYS A 73 -4.78 3.85 16.86
C LYS A 73 -4.03 2.98 17.86
N LYS A 74 -2.95 2.32 17.42
CA LYS A 74 -2.10 1.51 18.29
C LYS A 74 -1.47 2.34 19.40
N GLN A 75 -1.04 3.55 19.11
CA GLN A 75 -0.45 4.51 20.06
C GLN A 75 -1.51 5.27 20.88
N LYS A 76 -2.81 5.00 20.67
CA LYS A 76 -3.93 5.69 21.33
C LYS A 76 -3.93 7.22 21.09
N LEU A 77 -3.44 7.65 19.95
CA LEU A 77 -3.51 9.04 19.49
C LEU A 77 -4.88 9.35 18.88
N ALA A 78 -5.22 10.64 18.80
CA ALA A 78 -6.43 11.06 18.11
C ALA A 78 -6.46 10.53 16.67
N ASP A 79 -7.59 9.91 16.30
CA ASP A 79 -7.76 9.30 14.98
C ASP A 79 -8.10 10.35 13.92
N PHE A 80 -7.54 10.21 12.73
CA PHE A 80 -7.91 10.96 11.54
C PHE A 80 -7.49 10.16 10.31
N ILE A 81 -8.15 10.39 9.20
CA ILE A 81 -7.76 9.81 7.91
C ILE A 81 -6.65 10.70 7.31
N PRO A 82 -5.41 10.21 7.13
CA PRO A 82 -4.37 10.94 6.42
C PRO A 82 -4.80 11.20 4.97
N SER A 83 -4.62 12.41 4.47
CA SER A 83 -4.97 12.75 3.09
C SER A 83 -4.15 11.92 2.10
N ARG A 84 -4.83 10.98 1.46
CA ARG A 84 -4.23 10.07 0.47
C ARG A 84 -3.77 10.83 -0.78
N LEU A 85 -4.49 11.88 -1.19
CA LEU A 85 -4.06 12.73 -2.29
C LEU A 85 -2.85 13.61 -1.93
N PHE A 86 -2.73 14.05 -0.67
CA PHE A 86 -1.53 14.76 -0.22
C PHE A 86 -0.30 13.85 -0.32
N ILE A 87 -0.42 12.60 0.15
CA ILE A 87 0.65 11.61 0.06
C ILE A 87 0.98 11.36 -1.42
N TYR A 88 -0.02 11.03 -2.24
CA TYR A 88 0.14 10.70 -3.67
C TYR A 88 0.72 11.85 -4.49
N TYR A 89 0.35 13.09 -4.19
CA TYR A 89 0.97 14.26 -4.82
C TYR A 89 2.47 14.36 -4.48
N ASN A 90 2.82 14.18 -3.21
CA ASN A 90 4.22 14.33 -2.77
C ASN A 90 5.12 13.18 -3.23
N GLU A 91 4.61 11.95 -3.34
CA GLU A 91 5.29 10.83 -4.01
C GLU A 91 5.69 11.24 -5.42
N ARG A 92 4.71 11.59 -6.24
CA ARG A 92 4.93 11.98 -7.64
C ARG A 92 5.74 13.29 -7.79
N SER A 93 5.68 14.18 -6.80
CA SER A 93 6.54 15.38 -6.78
C SER A 93 8.02 15.03 -6.61
N ILE A 94 8.34 14.00 -5.81
CA ILE A 94 9.71 13.48 -5.66
C ILE A 94 10.17 12.84 -6.97
N GLU A 95 9.29 12.09 -7.63
CA GLU A 95 9.55 11.36 -8.87
C GLU A 95 9.44 12.21 -10.13
N HIS A 96 9.15 13.52 -9.99
CA HIS A 96 8.92 14.45 -11.12
C HIS A 96 7.81 14.01 -12.09
N SER A 97 6.81 13.28 -11.60
CA SER A 97 5.72 12.67 -12.38
C SER A 97 4.32 13.25 -12.11
N VAL A 98 4.21 14.36 -11.36
CA VAL A 98 2.91 14.99 -10.99
C VAL A 98 1.91 15.14 -12.15
N PRO A 99 2.31 15.48 -13.39
CA PRO A 99 1.37 15.62 -14.50
C PRO A 99 0.72 14.30 -14.97
N LEU A 100 1.20 13.15 -14.47
CA LEU A 100 0.81 11.83 -14.93
C LEU A 100 0.26 10.97 -13.80
N ASP A 101 -0.66 10.05 -14.12
CA ASP A 101 -1.12 8.98 -13.22
C ASP A 101 -0.34 7.68 -13.47
N ASN A 102 0.96 7.73 -13.24
CA ASN A 102 1.86 6.59 -13.43
C ASN A 102 2.06 5.75 -12.17
N GLY A 103 1.34 6.06 -11.08
CA GLY A 103 1.61 5.47 -9.78
C GLY A 103 2.81 6.10 -9.08
N ALA A 104 3.41 5.38 -8.14
CA ALA A 104 4.54 5.85 -7.35
C ALA A 104 5.34 4.68 -6.70
N GLN A 105 6.54 4.99 -6.19
CA GLN A 105 7.35 4.10 -5.39
C GLN A 105 6.95 4.19 -3.90
N ILE A 106 6.86 3.04 -3.23
CA ILE A 106 6.51 2.99 -1.79
C ILE A 106 7.53 3.77 -0.96
N ARG A 107 8.84 3.66 -1.28
CA ARG A 107 9.90 4.38 -0.57
C ARG A 107 9.68 5.89 -0.60
N ASP A 108 9.30 6.45 -1.72
CA ASP A 108 9.12 7.90 -1.85
C ASP A 108 7.91 8.38 -1.05
N GLY A 109 6.85 7.57 -1.00
CA GLY A 109 5.73 7.80 -0.09
C GLY A 109 6.14 7.75 1.38
N ILE A 110 6.88 6.74 1.80
CA ILE A 110 7.41 6.60 3.16
C ILE A 110 8.33 7.78 3.52
N LYS A 111 9.27 8.15 2.65
CA LYS A 111 10.15 9.30 2.87
C LYS A 111 9.39 10.62 2.90
N SER A 112 8.34 10.76 2.09
CA SER A 112 7.47 11.94 2.09
C SER A 112 6.79 12.11 3.44
N VAL A 113 6.09 11.08 3.94
CA VAL A 113 5.41 11.15 5.24
C VAL A 113 6.40 11.24 6.43
N GLY A 114 7.60 10.73 6.28
CA GLY A 114 8.69 10.91 7.25
C GLY A 114 9.17 12.36 7.34
N LYS A 115 9.31 13.03 6.20
CA LYS A 115 9.83 14.40 6.11
C LYS A 115 8.74 15.46 6.31
N GLN A 116 7.61 15.30 5.65
CA GLN A 116 6.55 16.32 5.55
C GLN A 116 5.34 16.00 6.43
N GLY A 117 5.12 14.71 6.76
CA GLY A 117 3.89 14.25 7.39
C GLY A 117 2.75 14.04 6.38
N ALA A 118 1.53 13.94 6.90
CA ALA A 118 0.31 13.88 6.10
C ALA A 118 -0.79 14.69 6.79
N CYS A 119 -1.37 15.68 6.10
CA CYS A 119 -2.49 16.45 6.64
C CYS A 119 -3.76 15.59 6.71
N PRO A 120 -4.76 15.97 7.52
CA PRO A 120 -6.06 15.32 7.52
C PRO A 120 -6.75 15.37 6.15
N GLU A 121 -7.45 14.29 5.78
CA GLU A 121 -8.20 14.22 4.52
C GLU A 121 -9.34 15.26 4.46
N THR A 122 -9.81 15.74 5.60
CA THR A 122 -10.76 16.86 5.68
C THR A 122 -10.22 18.19 5.15
N GLU A 123 -8.88 18.38 5.17
CA GLU A 123 -8.23 19.58 4.63
C GLU A 123 -7.89 19.45 3.14
N TRP A 124 -7.58 18.24 2.70
CA TRP A 124 -7.32 17.92 1.30
C TRP A 124 -8.08 16.65 0.92
N PRO A 125 -9.40 16.76 0.68
CA PRO A 125 -10.29 15.64 0.43
C PRO A 125 -9.87 14.82 -0.78
N TYR A 126 -10.10 13.51 -0.68
CA TYR A 126 -9.84 12.55 -1.75
C TYR A 126 -10.72 12.83 -2.97
N ASP A 127 -10.13 12.69 -4.13
CA ASP A 127 -10.77 12.84 -5.43
C ASP A 127 -10.11 11.85 -6.38
N ASP A 128 -10.90 11.00 -7.00
CA ASP A 128 -10.45 9.94 -7.92
C ASP A 128 -10.75 10.28 -9.38
N THR A 129 -10.80 11.58 -9.73
CA THR A 129 -10.90 12.02 -11.12
C THR A 129 -9.83 11.30 -11.96
N PRO A 130 -10.22 10.47 -12.95
CA PRO A 130 -9.26 9.67 -13.70
C PRO A 130 -8.42 10.50 -14.65
N ALA A 131 -7.20 10.04 -14.87
CA ALA A 131 -6.37 10.51 -16.00
C ALA A 131 -6.86 9.92 -17.32
N ASP A 132 -6.39 10.48 -18.44
CA ASP A 132 -6.62 9.90 -19.75
C ASP A 132 -6.03 8.49 -19.83
N PRO A 133 -6.80 7.46 -20.20
CA PRO A 133 -6.34 6.07 -20.12
C PRO A 133 -5.29 5.67 -21.17
N ASN A 134 -5.02 6.53 -22.15
CA ASN A 134 -4.02 6.27 -23.19
C ASN A 134 -2.70 6.98 -22.92
N THR A 135 -2.76 8.14 -22.27
CA THR A 135 -1.61 9.01 -22.04
C THR A 135 -1.22 9.13 -20.57
N ASN A 136 -2.09 8.70 -19.65
CA ASN A 136 -2.00 8.91 -18.20
C ASN A 136 -1.95 10.39 -17.80
N VAL A 137 -2.24 11.33 -18.70
CA VAL A 137 -2.24 12.76 -18.41
C VAL A 137 -3.53 13.15 -17.70
N TRP A 138 -3.42 13.94 -16.64
CA TRP A 138 -4.57 14.46 -15.92
C TRP A 138 -5.36 15.46 -16.77
N PRO A 139 -6.70 15.44 -16.72
CA PRO A 139 -7.49 16.53 -17.28
C PRO A 139 -7.18 17.85 -16.58
N SER A 140 -7.36 18.96 -17.30
CA SER A 140 -7.13 20.29 -16.74
C SER A 140 -7.96 20.50 -15.47
N GLY A 141 -7.33 20.96 -14.41
CA GLY A 141 -7.99 21.21 -13.12
C GLY A 141 -8.21 19.96 -12.26
N ALA A 142 -7.77 18.78 -12.68
CA ALA A 142 -7.87 17.57 -11.87
C ALA A 142 -7.13 17.73 -10.53
N LYS A 143 -7.82 17.45 -9.44
CA LYS A 143 -7.29 17.64 -8.09
C LYS A 143 -6.04 16.78 -7.81
N PRO A 144 -5.92 15.53 -8.30
CA PRO A 144 -4.70 14.75 -8.13
C PRO A 144 -3.43 15.42 -8.69
N ALA A 145 -3.56 16.29 -9.69
CA ALA A 145 -2.43 17.04 -10.25
C ALA A 145 -2.19 18.40 -9.56
N GLN A 146 -3.09 18.83 -8.67
CA GLN A 146 -2.95 20.11 -8.00
C GLN A 146 -2.06 20.00 -6.75
N LYS A 147 -1.17 20.98 -6.59
CA LYS A 147 -0.37 21.08 -5.37
C LYS A 147 -1.27 21.40 -4.17
N PRO A 148 -1.21 20.60 -3.10
CA PRO A 148 -1.92 20.92 -1.86
C PRO A 148 -1.56 22.31 -1.34
N PRO A 149 -2.51 23.03 -0.69
CA PRO A 149 -2.27 24.38 -0.18
C PRO A 149 -1.24 24.39 0.95
N LYS A 150 -0.62 25.55 1.19
CA LYS A 150 0.42 25.73 2.23
C LYS A 150 -0.07 25.35 3.64
N SER A 151 -1.36 25.54 3.92
CA SER A 151 -1.99 25.12 5.19
C SER A 151 -1.86 23.61 5.41
N CYS A 152 -2.13 22.78 4.39
CA CYS A 152 -1.96 21.32 4.48
C CYS A 152 -0.52 20.93 4.84
N TYR A 153 0.49 21.59 4.26
CA TYR A 153 1.89 21.35 4.62
C TYR A 153 2.23 21.81 6.05
N ALA A 154 1.60 22.88 6.54
CA ALA A 154 1.79 23.33 7.91
C ALA A 154 1.20 22.33 8.92
N ASP A 155 0.00 21.82 8.65
CA ASP A 155 -0.67 20.85 9.51
C ASP A 155 -0.07 19.46 9.40
N ALA A 156 0.36 19.03 8.21
CA ALA A 156 1.03 17.74 8.00
C ALA A 156 2.25 17.53 8.90
N LYS A 157 3.00 18.60 9.23
CA LYS A 157 4.17 18.53 10.13
C LYS A 157 3.85 18.00 11.52
N LYS A 158 2.60 18.10 11.97
CA LYS A 158 2.10 17.57 13.24
C LYS A 158 1.92 16.05 13.21
N PHE A 159 1.91 15.45 12.02
CA PHE A 159 1.53 14.08 11.78
C PHE A 159 2.57 13.39 10.89
N ARG A 160 3.71 13.06 11.47
CA ARG A 160 4.86 12.49 10.75
C ARG A 160 5.06 11.02 11.10
N ALA A 161 5.47 10.22 10.11
CA ALA A 161 6.03 8.90 10.35
C ALA A 161 7.51 9.07 10.75
N VAL A 162 7.79 8.99 12.06
CA VAL A 162 9.15 9.27 12.59
C VAL A 162 10.02 8.04 12.71
N ASN A 163 9.44 6.84 12.66
CA ASN A 163 10.19 5.59 12.60
C ASN A 163 9.55 4.67 11.55
N TYR A 164 10.33 4.35 10.53
CA TYR A 164 9.96 3.41 9.46
C TYR A 164 11.18 2.61 9.03
N GLN A 165 10.97 1.38 8.62
CA GLN A 165 12.04 0.44 8.30
C GLN A 165 11.64 -0.46 7.14
N ARG A 166 12.62 -0.85 6.32
CA ARG A 166 12.43 -1.86 5.27
C ARG A 166 12.48 -3.25 5.90
N VAL A 167 11.49 -4.09 5.60
CA VAL A 167 11.41 -5.47 6.07
C VAL A 167 12.07 -6.37 5.03
N ASP A 168 13.01 -7.23 5.46
CA ASP A 168 13.67 -8.16 4.56
C ASP A 168 12.70 -9.20 3.99
N ARG A 169 12.96 -9.66 2.75
CA ARG A 169 12.22 -10.74 2.10
C ARG A 169 12.54 -12.11 2.74
N MET A 170 12.28 -12.23 4.01
CA MET A 170 12.41 -13.45 4.78
C MET A 170 11.11 -13.71 5.55
N LEU A 171 10.58 -14.93 5.47
CA LEU A 171 9.32 -15.28 6.12
C LEU A 171 9.35 -14.97 7.63
N SER A 172 10.47 -15.25 8.29
CA SER A 172 10.66 -14.96 9.72
C SER A 172 10.59 -13.47 10.04
N GLN A 173 11.18 -12.60 9.20
CA GLN A 173 11.15 -11.16 9.40
C GLN A 173 9.74 -10.59 9.15
N MET A 174 9.07 -11.02 8.10
CA MET A 174 7.68 -10.62 7.81
C MET A 174 6.72 -11.05 8.92
N LYS A 175 6.79 -12.32 9.33
CA LYS A 175 5.99 -12.84 10.45
C LYS A 175 6.35 -12.17 11.76
N GLY A 176 7.64 -11.95 12.03
CA GLY A 176 8.13 -11.25 13.22
C GLY A 176 7.59 -9.83 13.32
N CYS A 177 7.57 -9.08 12.22
CA CYS A 177 6.99 -7.74 12.16
C CYS A 177 5.49 -7.75 12.55
N LEU A 178 4.71 -8.66 11.96
CA LEU A 178 3.29 -8.81 12.27
C LEU A 178 3.04 -9.31 13.71
N ALA A 179 3.87 -10.22 14.19
CA ALA A 179 3.78 -10.74 15.58
C ALA A 179 4.16 -9.68 16.61
N ASP A 180 5.02 -8.73 16.27
CA ASP A 180 5.33 -7.54 17.07
C ASP A 180 4.17 -6.51 17.05
N GLY A 181 3.12 -6.81 16.27
CA GLY A 181 1.90 -6.02 16.19
C GLY A 181 1.99 -4.83 15.23
N TYR A 182 2.84 -4.90 14.21
CA TYR A 182 2.96 -3.86 13.17
C TYR A 182 2.68 -4.44 11.79
N PRO A 183 1.81 -3.78 11.01
CA PRO A 183 1.61 -4.10 9.62
C PRO A 183 2.81 -3.66 8.78
N PHE A 184 2.90 -4.17 7.55
CA PHE A 184 3.84 -3.66 6.57
C PHE A 184 3.19 -3.43 5.21
N VAL A 185 3.54 -2.32 4.58
CA VAL A 185 3.20 -2.00 3.19
C VAL A 185 4.09 -2.83 2.28
N PHE A 186 3.56 -3.30 1.16
CA PHE A 186 4.35 -3.95 0.12
C PHE A 186 3.72 -3.81 -1.26
N GLY A 187 4.56 -3.92 -2.28
CA GLY A 187 4.14 -4.00 -3.67
C GLY A 187 4.13 -5.43 -4.19
N PHE A 188 3.20 -5.74 -5.08
CA PHE A 188 3.18 -7.02 -5.76
C PHE A 188 2.77 -6.88 -7.23
N THR A 189 3.31 -7.77 -8.06
CA THR A 189 2.93 -7.89 -9.46
C THR A 189 1.53 -8.48 -9.56
N VAL A 190 0.66 -7.80 -10.28
CA VAL A 190 -0.74 -8.21 -10.45
C VAL A 190 -0.88 -8.97 -11.77
N TYR A 191 -1.50 -10.13 -11.69
CA TYR A 191 -1.85 -10.97 -12.82
C TYR A 191 -3.36 -10.97 -13.05
N ASP A 192 -3.81 -11.37 -14.24
CA ASP A 192 -5.23 -11.40 -14.64
C ASP A 192 -6.15 -12.04 -13.59
N SER A 193 -5.68 -13.08 -12.92
CA SER A 193 -6.46 -13.79 -11.88
C SER A 193 -6.87 -12.92 -10.70
N PHE A 194 -6.10 -11.89 -10.37
CA PHE A 194 -6.43 -10.99 -9.26
C PHE A 194 -7.72 -10.20 -9.49
N GLU A 195 -8.02 -9.86 -10.75
CA GLU A 195 -9.27 -9.19 -11.14
C GLU A 195 -10.43 -10.16 -11.44
N SER A 196 -10.24 -11.46 -11.20
CA SER A 196 -11.30 -12.44 -11.40
C SER A 196 -12.49 -12.22 -10.44
N ALA A 197 -13.69 -12.57 -10.90
CA ALA A 197 -14.88 -12.55 -10.05
C ALA A 197 -14.74 -13.44 -8.81
N GLU A 198 -13.95 -14.51 -8.90
CA GLU A 198 -13.69 -15.42 -7.78
C GLU A 198 -12.87 -14.71 -6.69
N VAL A 199 -11.75 -14.06 -7.04
CA VAL A 199 -10.94 -13.29 -6.07
C VAL A 199 -11.71 -12.10 -5.54
N ALA A 200 -12.44 -11.38 -6.39
CA ALA A 200 -13.28 -10.27 -5.96
C ALA A 200 -14.39 -10.69 -4.96
N LYS A 201 -14.88 -11.92 -5.03
CA LYS A 201 -15.88 -12.48 -4.12
C LYS A 201 -15.27 -13.08 -2.86
N THR A 202 -14.22 -13.89 -3.01
CA THR A 202 -13.67 -14.71 -1.91
C THR A 202 -12.51 -14.06 -1.17
N GLY A 203 -11.78 -13.16 -1.83
CA GLY A 203 -10.53 -12.61 -1.34
C GLY A 203 -9.41 -13.66 -1.24
N VAL A 204 -9.43 -14.72 -2.06
CA VAL A 204 -8.40 -15.78 -2.02
C VAL A 204 -7.58 -15.73 -3.30
N LEU A 205 -6.44 -15.02 -3.25
CA LEU A 205 -5.49 -14.99 -4.37
C LEU A 205 -4.62 -16.24 -4.36
N GLN A 206 -4.46 -16.89 -5.52
CA GLN A 206 -3.54 -18.01 -5.70
C GLN A 206 -2.21 -17.56 -6.30
N MET A 207 -1.24 -18.46 -6.40
CA MET A 207 -0.05 -18.23 -7.22
C MET A 207 -0.48 -18.06 -8.69
N PRO A 208 0.20 -17.18 -9.45
CA PRO A 208 -0.13 -17.01 -10.85
C PRO A 208 0.08 -18.32 -11.64
N ALA A 209 -0.80 -18.59 -12.57
CA ALA A 209 -0.67 -19.74 -13.45
C ALA A 209 0.52 -19.54 -14.44
N PRO A 210 1.14 -20.62 -14.92
CA PRO A 210 2.16 -20.52 -15.98
C PRO A 210 1.59 -19.75 -17.19
N ARG A 211 2.31 -18.71 -17.65
CA ARG A 211 1.93 -17.85 -18.79
C ARG A 211 0.72 -16.95 -18.54
N GLU A 212 0.31 -16.76 -17.30
CA GLU A 212 -0.71 -15.76 -16.95
C GLU A 212 -0.20 -14.35 -17.28
N GLY A 213 -1.10 -13.48 -17.78
CA GLY A 213 -0.75 -12.11 -18.14
C GLY A 213 -0.53 -11.21 -16.92
N VAL A 214 0.54 -10.42 -16.95
CA VAL A 214 0.75 -9.33 -15.99
C VAL A 214 -0.10 -8.14 -16.42
N ILE A 215 -0.85 -7.56 -15.49
CA ILE A 215 -1.73 -6.40 -15.74
C ILE A 215 -1.29 -5.14 -14.99
N GLY A 216 -0.36 -5.23 -14.06
CA GLY A 216 0.18 -4.06 -13.37
C GLY A 216 0.92 -4.38 -12.07
N GLY A 217 1.17 -3.34 -11.29
CA GLY A 217 1.74 -3.41 -9.95
C GLY A 217 0.84 -2.75 -8.92
N HIS A 218 0.61 -3.38 -7.78
CA HIS A 218 -0.30 -2.90 -6.75
C HIS A 218 0.35 -2.86 -5.37
N ALA A 219 0.11 -1.78 -4.62
CA ALA A 219 0.60 -1.63 -3.25
C ALA A 219 -0.53 -1.83 -2.25
N VAL A 220 -0.25 -2.60 -1.20
CA VAL A 220 -1.24 -3.04 -0.19
C VAL A 220 -0.60 -3.14 1.20
N LEU A 221 -1.41 -3.44 2.22
CA LEU A 221 -0.96 -3.54 3.61
C LEU A 221 -1.16 -4.96 4.15
N ALA A 222 -0.06 -5.67 4.46
CA ALA A 222 -0.11 -6.93 5.18
C ALA A 222 -0.47 -6.70 6.66
N VAL A 223 -1.49 -7.41 7.15
CA VAL A 223 -2.08 -7.20 8.48
C VAL A 223 -2.22 -8.48 9.31
N GLY A 224 -1.63 -9.56 8.85
CA GLY A 224 -1.63 -10.83 9.57
C GLY A 224 -1.14 -11.99 8.73
N TYR A 225 -1.10 -13.15 9.34
CA TYR A 225 -0.75 -14.42 8.68
C TYR A 225 -1.40 -15.60 9.39
N ASP A 226 -1.43 -16.74 8.69
CA ASP A 226 -1.94 -18.00 9.23
C ASP A 226 -1.11 -19.17 8.66
N ASP A 227 -0.34 -19.86 9.56
CA ASP A 227 0.54 -20.96 9.17
C ASP A 227 -0.22 -22.21 8.73
N LYS A 228 -1.45 -22.40 9.22
CA LYS A 228 -2.30 -23.52 8.78
C LYS A 228 -2.59 -23.45 7.28
N THR A 229 -2.76 -22.24 6.76
CA THR A 229 -3.03 -22.01 5.33
C THR A 229 -1.81 -21.55 4.54
N GLN A 230 -0.70 -21.22 5.22
CA GLN A 230 0.52 -20.62 4.68
C GLN A 230 0.24 -19.34 3.87
N ARG A 231 -0.59 -18.44 4.44
CA ARG A 231 -1.02 -17.22 3.76
C ARG A 231 -0.88 -16.00 4.64
N PHE A 232 -0.54 -14.86 4.03
CA PHE A 232 -0.70 -13.55 4.63
C PHE A 232 -2.14 -13.05 4.46
N MET A 233 -2.63 -12.29 5.44
CA MET A 233 -3.86 -11.50 5.38
C MET A 233 -3.50 -10.10 4.95
N VAL A 234 -4.16 -9.58 3.93
CA VAL A 234 -3.82 -8.32 3.28
C VAL A 234 -5.03 -7.42 3.21
N ARG A 235 -4.86 -6.15 3.57
CA ARG A 235 -5.84 -5.09 3.41
C ARG A 235 -5.66 -4.46 2.03
N ASN A 236 -6.73 -4.48 1.22
CA ASN A 236 -6.80 -3.81 -0.07
C ASN A 236 -7.36 -2.38 0.08
N SER A 237 -7.38 -1.63 -1.01
CA SER A 237 -7.89 -0.26 -1.13
C SER A 237 -8.99 -0.12 -2.19
N TRP A 238 -9.82 -1.16 -2.36
CA TRP A 238 -10.93 -1.19 -3.34
C TRP A 238 -12.31 -1.26 -2.67
N GLY A 239 -12.43 -0.65 -1.48
CA GLY A 239 -13.65 -0.61 -0.71
C GLY A 239 -13.97 -1.93 0.01
N ALA A 240 -14.95 -1.86 0.92
CA ALA A 240 -15.32 -3.00 1.76
C ALA A 240 -16.18 -4.06 1.03
N SER A 241 -16.69 -3.76 -0.15
CA SER A 241 -17.48 -4.71 -0.96
C SER A 241 -16.62 -5.69 -1.73
N TRP A 242 -15.33 -5.39 -1.95
CA TRP A 242 -14.40 -6.25 -2.64
C TRP A 242 -13.79 -7.29 -1.68
N GLY A 243 -13.56 -8.50 -2.15
CA GLY A 243 -12.94 -9.58 -1.39
C GLY A 243 -13.67 -9.90 -0.09
N LYS A 244 -12.95 -10.24 0.94
CA LYS A 244 -13.51 -10.49 2.27
C LYS A 244 -13.61 -9.21 3.09
N ARG A 245 -14.61 -8.38 2.84
CA ARG A 245 -14.79 -7.05 3.47
C ARG A 245 -13.60 -6.10 3.22
N GLY A 246 -13.08 -6.09 2.00
CA GLY A 246 -11.92 -5.28 1.60
C GLY A 246 -10.56 -5.91 1.92
N TYR A 247 -10.54 -7.17 2.32
CA TYR A 247 -9.32 -7.94 2.57
C TYR A 247 -9.23 -9.14 1.63
N PHE A 248 -7.98 -9.59 1.44
CA PHE A 248 -7.70 -10.84 0.73
C PHE A 248 -6.58 -11.60 1.42
N THR A 249 -6.34 -12.81 0.98
CA THR A 249 -5.20 -13.61 1.42
C THR A 249 -4.31 -13.96 0.23
N ILE A 250 -3.00 -13.96 0.47
CA ILE A 250 -1.96 -14.22 -0.53
C ILE A 250 -1.00 -15.29 0.01
N PRO A 251 -0.54 -16.26 -0.79
CA PRO A 251 0.39 -17.30 -0.33
C PRO A 251 1.71 -16.71 0.15
N TYR A 252 2.36 -17.35 1.14
CA TYR A 252 3.71 -16.98 1.58
C TYR A 252 4.70 -16.97 0.41
N SER A 253 4.62 -17.98 -0.45
CA SER A 253 5.48 -18.09 -1.65
C SER A 253 5.37 -16.88 -2.57
N TYR A 254 4.22 -16.20 -2.64
CA TYR A 254 4.06 -15.01 -3.47
C TYR A 254 4.96 -13.87 -2.99
N LEU A 255 5.02 -13.63 -1.67
CA LEU A 255 5.85 -12.57 -1.08
C LEU A 255 7.33 -12.95 -1.04
N LEU A 256 7.64 -14.24 -1.02
CA LEU A 256 9.02 -14.73 -0.98
C LEU A 256 9.67 -14.83 -2.36
N THR A 257 8.90 -14.76 -3.44
CA THR A 257 9.40 -14.82 -4.81
C THR A 257 9.74 -13.42 -5.31
N GLN A 258 11.01 -13.19 -5.66
CA GLN A 258 11.58 -11.88 -6.00
C GLN A 258 10.83 -11.13 -7.09
N ASN A 259 10.35 -11.81 -8.12
CA ASN A 259 9.67 -11.15 -9.25
C ASN A 259 8.16 -10.99 -9.03
N LEU A 260 7.62 -11.46 -7.91
CA LEU A 260 6.18 -11.39 -7.62
C LEU A 260 5.84 -10.29 -6.61
N SER A 261 6.76 -9.90 -5.74
CA SER A 261 6.55 -8.82 -4.77
C SER A 261 7.86 -8.19 -4.33
N ASP A 262 7.81 -6.94 -3.87
CA ASP A 262 8.95 -6.22 -3.28
C ASP A 262 8.49 -5.07 -2.37
N ASP A 263 9.47 -4.27 -1.91
CA ASP A 263 9.28 -2.99 -1.23
C ASP A 263 8.45 -3.13 0.06
N PHE A 264 8.91 -4.03 0.94
CA PHE A 264 8.27 -4.27 2.22
C PHE A 264 8.69 -3.21 3.23
N TRP A 265 7.73 -2.36 3.67
CA TRP A 265 7.99 -1.26 4.59
C TRP A 265 7.05 -1.27 5.79
N THR A 266 7.59 -1.14 6.99
CA THR A 266 6.80 -0.98 8.21
C THR A 266 6.97 0.43 8.77
N ILE A 267 5.86 1.06 9.18
CA ILE A 267 5.84 2.29 9.97
C ILE A 267 5.64 1.86 11.42
N ARG A 268 6.41 2.42 12.35
CA ARG A 268 6.43 1.95 13.74
C ARG A 268 6.21 3.04 14.78
N LEU A 269 6.34 4.29 14.38
CA LEU A 269 6.08 5.42 15.24
C LEU A 269 5.57 6.60 14.41
N VAL A 270 4.45 7.16 14.84
CA VAL A 270 3.86 8.37 14.26
C VAL A 270 3.61 9.41 15.36
N HIS A 271 3.61 10.69 15.00
CA HIS A 271 3.18 11.79 15.87
C HIS A 271 1.77 12.23 15.57
#